data_2a9103b5ed98448b76ae54666ebc9028
#
_entry.id   2a9103b5ed98448b76ae54666ebc9028
#
_cell.length_a   1.000
_cell.length_b   1.000
_cell.length_c   1.000
_cell.angle_alpha   90.00
_cell.angle_beta   90.00
_cell.angle_gamma   90.00
#
_symmetry.space_group_name_H-M   'P 1'
#
loop_
_entity.id
_entity.type
_entity.pdbx_description
1 polymer ?
#
loop_
_entity_poly.entity_id
_entity_poly.type
_entity_poly.pdbx_seq_one_letter_code
_entity_poly.pdbx_strand_id
1 'polypeptide(L)'
;MKDISRLALVLTVIAAGAGLILSLVEGVTREPIAEQRRLQTLKALQAVLPPIDNAPDADTVSLVTGKDKKGRDISRTFYRGRQANDLAGVAFKVIAPDGYSGNIEIMVGITPEGTVNGIEILTHAETPGLGSKIVEPWFKEQFRGKGLEDADWRVKKDGGGFDQITGATISPRAVVTAVRKGLEFFREHRQQIIEAGRSEG
;
A
#
# COMPACT_ATOMS: atom_id res chain seq x y z
N MET A 1 -40.70 -36.71 -11.00
CA MET A 1 -40.10 -35.71 -11.96
C MET A 1 -40.64 -34.28 -11.78
N LYS A 2 -41.97 -34.09 -11.56
CA LYS A 2 -42.58 -32.77 -11.37
C LYS A 2 -42.05 -32.01 -10.16
N ASP A 3 -41.73 -32.68 -9.05
CA ASP A 3 -41.22 -32.03 -7.84
C ASP A 3 -39.78 -31.57 -8.01
N ILE A 4 -38.95 -32.31 -8.72
CA ILE A 4 -37.56 -31.93 -9.02
C ILE A 4 -37.55 -30.70 -9.94
N SER A 5 -38.39 -30.67 -10.97
CA SER A 5 -38.48 -29.51 -11.86
C SER A 5 -39.01 -28.23 -11.15
N ARG A 6 -39.93 -28.38 -10.20
CA ARG A 6 -40.44 -27.29 -9.39
C ARG A 6 -39.36 -26.73 -8.43
N LEU A 7 -38.60 -27.63 -7.80
CA LEU A 7 -37.49 -27.24 -6.94
C LEU A 7 -36.41 -26.53 -7.74
N ALA A 8 -36.03 -27.05 -8.89
CA ALA A 8 -35.05 -26.42 -9.79
C ALA A 8 -35.49 -25.04 -10.24
N LEU A 9 -36.77 -24.88 -10.61
CA LEU A 9 -37.31 -23.57 -10.98
C LEU A 9 -37.23 -22.56 -9.83
N VAL A 10 -37.65 -22.96 -8.62
CA VAL A 10 -37.61 -22.08 -7.43
C VAL A 10 -36.18 -21.64 -7.13
N LEU A 11 -35.23 -22.58 -7.12
CA LEU A 11 -33.81 -22.27 -6.90
C LEU A 11 -33.24 -21.33 -7.97
N THR A 12 -33.61 -21.55 -9.23
CA THR A 12 -33.18 -20.69 -10.34
C THR A 12 -33.72 -19.27 -10.17
N VAL A 13 -34.99 -19.10 -9.80
CA VAL A 13 -35.59 -17.78 -9.57
C VAL A 13 -34.93 -17.05 -8.40
N ILE A 14 -34.68 -17.76 -7.29
CA ILE A 14 -33.97 -17.19 -6.13
C ILE A 14 -32.54 -16.78 -6.49
N ALA A 15 -31.82 -17.66 -7.19
CA ALA A 15 -30.45 -17.37 -7.62
C ALA A 15 -30.37 -16.20 -8.59
N ALA A 16 -31.30 -16.14 -9.56
CA ALA A 16 -31.39 -15.03 -10.52
C ALA A 16 -31.73 -13.72 -9.81
N GLY A 17 -32.70 -13.73 -8.87
CA GLY A 17 -33.05 -12.56 -8.06
C GLY A 17 -31.88 -12.06 -7.19
N ALA A 18 -31.20 -12.96 -6.52
CA ALA A 18 -30.01 -12.64 -5.73
C ALA A 18 -28.88 -12.06 -6.60
N GLY A 19 -28.62 -12.68 -7.76
CA GLY A 19 -27.61 -12.19 -8.70
C GLY A 19 -27.93 -10.82 -9.25
N LEU A 20 -29.21 -10.53 -9.55
CA LEU A 20 -29.65 -9.22 -10.02
C LEU A 20 -29.50 -8.15 -8.95
N ILE A 21 -29.88 -8.42 -7.71
CA ILE A 21 -29.69 -7.50 -6.58
C ILE A 21 -28.21 -7.22 -6.38
N LEU A 22 -27.37 -8.26 -6.38
CA LEU A 22 -25.93 -8.10 -6.19
C LEU A 22 -25.29 -7.25 -7.29
N SER A 23 -25.70 -7.46 -8.55
CA SER A 23 -25.24 -6.67 -9.70
C SER A 23 -25.65 -5.20 -9.62
N LEU A 24 -26.88 -4.92 -9.16
CA LEU A 24 -27.35 -3.55 -8.96
C LEU A 24 -26.57 -2.85 -7.85
N VAL A 25 -26.35 -3.54 -6.72
CA VAL A 25 -25.55 -3.00 -5.59
C VAL A 25 -24.12 -2.72 -6.05
N GLU A 26 -23.48 -3.66 -6.77
CA GLU A 26 -22.13 -3.46 -7.31
C GLU A 26 -22.07 -2.25 -8.24
N GLY A 27 -23.03 -2.12 -9.15
CA GLY A 27 -23.11 -0.99 -10.07
C GLY A 27 -23.19 0.37 -9.38
N VAL A 28 -23.98 0.48 -8.30
CA VAL A 28 -24.15 1.74 -7.54
C VAL A 28 -22.96 2.03 -6.62
N THR A 29 -22.31 0.99 -6.07
CA THR A 29 -21.25 1.16 -5.06
C THR A 29 -19.84 1.28 -5.66
N ARG A 30 -19.64 0.87 -6.91
CA ARG A 30 -18.33 0.83 -7.56
C ARG A 30 -17.66 2.19 -7.66
N GLU A 31 -18.38 3.21 -8.12
CA GLU A 31 -17.84 4.57 -8.26
C GLU A 31 -17.52 5.22 -6.90
N PRO A 32 -18.45 5.24 -5.91
CA PRO A 32 -18.13 5.75 -4.57
C PRO A 32 -16.94 5.07 -3.91
N ILE A 33 -16.79 3.75 -4.08
CA ILE A 33 -15.63 3.01 -3.53
C ILE A 33 -14.34 3.43 -4.22
N ALA A 34 -14.34 3.60 -5.55
CA ALA A 34 -13.17 4.03 -6.29
C ALA A 34 -12.72 5.44 -5.86
N GLU A 35 -13.67 6.37 -5.69
CA GLU A 35 -13.37 7.73 -5.24
C GLU A 35 -12.85 7.75 -3.79
N GLN A 36 -13.43 6.97 -2.89
CA GLN A 36 -12.92 6.86 -1.52
C GLN A 36 -11.48 6.31 -1.48
N ARG A 37 -11.16 5.32 -2.30
CA ARG A 37 -9.79 4.81 -2.44
C ARG A 37 -8.82 5.84 -2.98
N ARG A 38 -9.25 6.65 -3.96
CA ARG A 38 -8.47 7.76 -4.48
C ARG A 38 -8.18 8.81 -3.41
N LEU A 39 -9.21 9.24 -2.70
CA LEU A 39 -9.07 10.20 -1.60
C LEU A 39 -8.16 9.67 -0.48
N GLN A 40 -8.27 8.40 -0.13
CA GLN A 40 -7.38 7.75 0.84
C GLN A 40 -5.93 7.76 0.34
N THR A 41 -5.70 7.46 -0.94
CA THR A 41 -4.36 7.53 -1.53
C THR A 41 -3.79 8.94 -1.49
N LEU A 42 -4.58 9.96 -1.85
CA LEU A 42 -4.15 11.36 -1.80
C LEU A 42 -3.79 11.81 -0.37
N LYS A 43 -4.63 11.45 0.62
CA LYS A 43 -4.33 11.72 2.03
C LYS A 43 -3.03 11.05 2.49
N ALA A 44 -2.82 9.80 2.08
CA ALA A 44 -1.59 9.09 2.41
C ALA A 44 -0.36 9.73 1.75
N LEU A 45 -0.47 10.14 0.48
CA LEU A 45 0.60 10.87 -0.22
C LEU A 45 0.97 12.16 0.51
N GLN A 46 -0.03 12.95 0.93
CA GLN A 46 0.20 14.17 1.73
C GLN A 46 0.84 13.88 3.09
N ALA A 47 0.52 12.75 3.71
CA ALA A 47 1.08 12.38 5.01
C ALA A 47 2.55 11.90 4.93
N VAL A 48 2.96 11.29 3.80
CA VAL A 48 4.28 10.66 3.68
C VAL A 48 5.27 11.47 2.85
N LEU A 49 4.80 12.35 1.94
CA LEU A 49 5.68 13.21 1.15
C LEU A 49 6.11 14.46 1.95
N PRO A 50 7.27 15.03 1.66
CA PRO A 50 7.62 16.37 2.13
C PRO A 50 6.66 17.42 1.53
N PRO A 51 6.74 18.71 1.91
CA PRO A 51 5.93 19.76 1.28
C PRO A 51 6.12 19.77 -0.24
N ILE A 52 5.02 19.71 -0.99
CA ILE A 52 4.97 19.65 -2.45
C ILE A 52 3.98 20.66 -3.00
N ASP A 53 4.17 21.10 -4.23
CA ASP A 53 3.31 22.04 -4.96
C ASP A 53 2.67 21.46 -6.21
N ASN A 54 3.02 20.22 -6.58
CA ASN A 54 2.41 19.48 -7.69
C ASN A 54 1.30 18.52 -7.22
N ALA A 55 0.61 17.90 -8.19
CA ALA A 55 -0.32 16.80 -7.98
C ALA A 55 0.42 15.45 -8.17
N PRO A 56 0.83 14.76 -7.09
CA PRO A 56 1.67 13.57 -7.22
C PRO A 56 0.95 12.38 -7.85
N ASP A 57 -0.39 12.37 -7.86
CA ASP A 57 -1.22 11.38 -8.54
C ASP A 57 -1.20 11.54 -10.07
N ALA A 58 -0.83 12.72 -10.58
CA ALA A 58 -0.62 12.98 -12.00
C ALA A 58 0.84 12.77 -12.47
N ASP A 59 1.82 12.85 -11.54
CA ASP A 59 3.24 12.64 -11.85
C ASP A 59 3.70 11.26 -11.36
N THR A 60 3.41 10.23 -12.14
CA THR A 60 3.67 8.83 -11.74
C THR A 60 4.60 8.11 -12.70
N VAL A 61 5.36 7.16 -12.15
CA VAL A 61 6.17 6.19 -12.90
C VAL A 61 5.78 4.79 -12.47
N SER A 62 5.53 3.91 -13.44
CA SER A 62 5.21 2.50 -13.15
C SER A 62 6.35 1.61 -13.64
N LEU A 63 6.89 0.79 -12.73
CA LEU A 63 7.93 -0.19 -13.03
C LEU A 63 7.42 -1.60 -12.79
N VAL A 64 7.79 -2.52 -13.67
CA VAL A 64 7.51 -3.94 -13.50
C VAL A 64 8.39 -4.50 -12.39
N THR A 65 7.78 -5.07 -11.35
CA THR A 65 8.47 -5.62 -10.18
C THR A 65 8.56 -7.14 -10.20
N GLY A 66 7.90 -7.79 -11.16
CA GLY A 66 7.88 -9.24 -11.29
C GLY A 66 6.69 -9.72 -12.09
N LYS A 67 6.43 -11.03 -12.03
CA LYS A 67 5.27 -11.66 -12.66
C LYS A 67 4.45 -12.42 -11.62
N ASP A 68 3.14 -12.41 -11.82
CA ASP A 68 2.22 -13.20 -10.99
C ASP A 68 2.29 -14.70 -11.37
N LYS A 69 1.58 -15.54 -10.60
CA LYS A 69 1.48 -16.99 -10.86
C LYS A 69 0.89 -17.35 -12.24
N LYS A 70 0.27 -16.39 -12.91
CA LYS A 70 -0.31 -16.52 -14.26
C LYS A 70 0.57 -15.89 -15.35
N GLY A 71 1.80 -15.45 -15.02
CA GLY A 71 2.75 -14.83 -15.94
C GLY A 71 2.46 -13.37 -16.30
N ARG A 72 1.50 -12.71 -15.64
CA ARG A 72 1.17 -11.30 -15.88
C ARG A 72 2.12 -10.41 -15.08
N ASP A 73 2.54 -9.31 -15.69
CA ASP A 73 3.44 -8.35 -15.05
C ASP A 73 2.78 -7.72 -13.82
N ILE A 74 3.50 -7.75 -12.71
CA ILE A 74 3.17 -7.01 -11.49
C ILE A 74 3.93 -5.70 -11.57
N SER A 75 3.22 -4.57 -11.60
CA SER A 75 3.83 -3.25 -11.62
C SER A 75 3.64 -2.54 -10.28
N ARG A 76 4.62 -1.70 -9.93
CA ARG A 76 4.55 -0.78 -8.79
C ARG A 76 4.54 0.64 -9.33
N THR A 77 3.58 1.44 -8.85
CA THR A 77 3.49 2.86 -9.18
C THR A 77 4.25 3.68 -8.16
N PHE A 78 5.08 4.59 -8.64
CA PHE A 78 5.82 5.58 -7.87
C PHE A 78 5.20 6.94 -8.14
N TYR A 79 4.82 7.66 -7.07
CA TYR A 79 4.25 8.98 -7.09
C TYR A 79 5.33 9.99 -6.78
N ARG A 80 5.56 10.96 -7.67
CA ARG A 80 6.62 11.95 -7.51
C ARG A 80 6.06 13.24 -6.96
N GLY A 81 6.52 13.64 -5.78
CA GLY A 81 6.25 14.92 -5.18
C GLY A 81 7.31 15.93 -5.62
N ARG A 82 6.88 17.09 -6.12
CA ARG A 82 7.79 18.18 -6.54
C ARG A 82 7.52 19.43 -5.74
N GLN A 83 8.57 20.24 -5.62
CA GLN A 83 8.52 21.58 -5.07
C GLN A 83 9.35 22.47 -5.99
N ALA A 84 8.76 23.54 -6.53
CA ALA A 84 9.40 24.44 -7.50
C ALA A 84 10.05 23.70 -8.68
N ASN A 85 9.38 22.65 -9.20
CA ASN A 85 9.83 21.73 -10.25
C ASN A 85 10.92 20.69 -9.84
N ASP A 86 11.57 20.85 -8.72
CA ASP A 86 12.55 19.89 -8.23
C ASP A 86 11.84 18.70 -7.56
N LEU A 87 12.42 17.51 -7.68
CA LEU A 87 11.91 16.32 -7.01
C LEU A 87 12.15 16.44 -5.49
N ALA A 88 11.08 16.66 -4.75
CA ALA A 88 11.11 16.76 -3.30
C ALA A 88 11.03 15.39 -2.60
N GLY A 89 10.32 14.44 -3.22
CA GLY A 89 10.18 13.09 -2.67
C GLY A 89 9.47 12.14 -3.62
N VAL A 90 9.50 10.87 -3.27
CA VAL A 90 8.83 9.79 -3.99
C VAL A 90 8.01 8.97 -3.00
N ALA A 91 6.77 8.67 -3.35
CA ALA A 91 5.95 7.75 -2.55
C ALA A 91 5.57 6.52 -3.37
N PHE A 92 5.44 5.38 -2.71
CA PHE A 92 5.02 4.14 -3.35
C PHE A 92 4.37 3.20 -2.34
N LYS A 93 3.52 2.31 -2.86
CA LYS A 93 2.86 1.30 -2.05
C LYS A 93 3.75 0.06 -1.90
N VAL A 94 3.84 -0.46 -0.67
CA VAL A 94 4.37 -1.79 -0.37
C VAL A 94 3.31 -2.64 0.31
N ILE A 95 3.40 -3.95 0.12
CA ILE A 95 2.51 -4.92 0.74
C ILE A 95 3.36 -5.80 1.67
N ALA A 96 2.98 -5.89 2.93
CA ALA A 96 3.49 -6.86 3.88
C ALA A 96 2.56 -8.07 3.91
N PRO A 97 2.91 -9.20 3.24
CA PRO A 97 2.02 -10.37 3.17
C PRO A 97 2.02 -11.18 4.46
N ASP A 98 3.02 -10.97 5.31
CA ASP A 98 3.28 -11.75 6.52
C ASP A 98 2.67 -11.08 7.77
N GLY A 99 1.61 -10.29 7.65
CA GLY A 99 0.82 -9.80 8.77
C GLY A 99 0.13 -10.94 9.52
N TYR A 100 -0.28 -10.71 10.75
CA TYR A 100 -0.93 -11.73 11.58
C TYR A 100 -2.27 -12.18 11.00
N SER A 101 -3.08 -11.24 10.54
CA SER A 101 -4.42 -11.49 9.97
C SER A 101 -4.47 -11.31 8.45
N GLY A 102 -3.32 -11.24 7.79
CA GLY A 102 -3.22 -11.10 6.34
C GLY A 102 -2.37 -9.92 5.87
N ASN A 103 -2.64 -9.46 4.65
CA ASN A 103 -1.86 -8.40 4.04
C ASN A 103 -2.04 -7.05 4.77
N ILE A 104 -0.92 -6.34 4.94
CA ILE A 104 -0.91 -4.94 5.37
C ILE A 104 -0.42 -4.12 4.18
N GLU A 105 -1.23 -3.17 3.72
CA GLU A 105 -0.84 -2.23 2.66
C GLU A 105 -0.31 -0.94 3.29
N ILE A 106 0.86 -0.49 2.83
CA ILE A 106 1.59 0.62 3.40
C ILE A 106 1.98 1.58 2.28
N MET A 107 1.70 2.87 2.44
CA MET A 107 2.32 3.93 1.64
C MET A 107 3.62 4.33 2.30
N VAL A 108 4.70 4.37 1.54
CA VAL A 108 6.03 4.79 2.00
C VAL A 108 6.42 6.03 1.21
N GLY A 109 6.75 7.11 1.89
CA GLY A 109 7.32 8.31 1.31
C GLY A 109 8.80 8.40 1.66
N ILE A 110 9.61 8.75 0.67
CA ILE A 110 11.06 8.86 0.79
C ILE A 110 11.57 10.14 0.14
N THR A 111 12.71 10.60 0.59
CA THR A 111 13.46 11.65 -0.10
C THR A 111 14.15 11.08 -1.35
N PRO A 112 14.61 11.93 -2.29
CA PRO A 112 15.37 11.46 -3.46
C PRO A 112 16.64 10.67 -3.12
N GLU A 113 17.20 10.85 -1.91
CA GLU A 113 18.38 10.14 -1.40
C GLU A 113 18.04 8.74 -0.89
N GLY A 114 16.74 8.43 -0.66
CA GLY A 114 16.27 7.14 -0.16
C GLY A 114 16.05 7.07 1.35
N THR A 115 15.95 8.22 2.01
CA THR A 115 15.60 8.32 3.43
C THR A 115 14.09 8.39 3.59
N VAL A 116 13.52 7.62 4.51
CA VAL A 116 12.08 7.62 4.78
C VAL A 116 11.65 8.96 5.35
N ASN A 117 10.74 9.65 4.67
CA ASN A 117 10.07 10.85 5.18
C ASN A 117 8.87 10.50 6.06
N GLY A 118 8.17 9.41 5.74
CA GLY A 118 7.06 8.90 6.54
C GLY A 118 6.46 7.63 5.95
N ILE A 119 5.67 6.93 6.76
CA ILE A 119 4.84 5.82 6.31
C ILE A 119 3.39 6.04 6.73
N GLU A 120 2.45 5.51 5.95
CA GLU A 120 1.02 5.49 6.28
C GLU A 120 0.43 4.10 5.99
N ILE A 121 -0.31 3.56 6.96
CA ILE A 121 -0.98 2.27 6.80
C ILE A 121 -2.29 2.49 6.05
N LEU A 122 -2.41 1.94 4.85
CA LEU A 122 -3.59 2.10 4.00
C LEU A 122 -4.71 1.12 4.37
N THR A 123 -4.35 -0.15 4.48
CA THR A 123 -5.29 -1.22 4.85
C THR A 123 -4.61 -2.28 5.68
N HIS A 124 -5.34 -2.86 6.62
CA HIS A 124 -4.94 -4.04 7.39
C HIS A 124 -6.17 -4.76 7.93
N ALA A 125 -6.00 -6.02 8.32
CA ALA A 125 -7.01 -6.84 9.01
C ALA A 125 -6.56 -7.27 10.42
N GLU A 126 -5.55 -6.58 10.97
CA GLU A 126 -4.93 -6.91 12.25
C GLU A 126 -5.90 -6.77 13.42
N THR A 127 -5.69 -7.57 14.48
CA THR A 127 -6.54 -7.62 15.67
C THR A 127 -6.62 -6.25 16.36
N PRO A 128 -7.85 -5.73 16.61
CA PRO A 128 -8.05 -4.48 17.34
C PRO A 128 -7.35 -4.46 18.71
N GLY A 129 -6.73 -3.34 19.06
CA GLY A 129 -6.01 -3.17 20.33
C GLY A 129 -4.66 -3.90 20.44
N LEU A 130 -4.32 -4.74 19.46
CA LEU A 130 -3.05 -5.45 19.34
C LEU A 130 -2.31 -5.04 18.07
N GLY A 131 -2.27 -5.89 17.05
CA GLY A 131 -1.61 -5.63 15.77
C GLY A 131 -2.08 -4.37 15.07
N SER A 132 -3.32 -3.96 15.27
CA SER A 132 -3.88 -2.70 14.73
C SER A 132 -3.15 -1.43 15.20
N LYS A 133 -2.37 -1.50 16.30
CA LYS A 133 -1.56 -0.35 16.77
C LYS A 133 -0.45 0.08 15.81
N ILE A 134 -0.20 -0.66 14.73
CA ILE A 134 0.68 -0.22 13.64
C ILE A 134 0.21 1.10 12.98
N VAL A 135 -1.07 1.48 13.11
CA VAL A 135 -1.58 2.76 12.59
C VAL A 135 -1.28 3.94 13.52
N GLU A 136 -0.87 3.69 14.75
CA GLU A 136 -0.64 4.75 15.73
C GLU A 136 0.59 5.60 15.37
N PRO A 137 0.55 6.93 15.65
CA PRO A 137 1.64 7.84 15.29
C PRO A 137 3.00 7.40 15.82
N TRP A 138 3.08 6.95 17.07
CA TRP A 138 4.34 6.53 17.70
C TRP A 138 5.03 5.38 16.95
N PHE A 139 4.25 4.47 16.35
CA PHE A 139 4.81 3.36 15.58
C PHE A 139 5.32 3.85 14.22
N LYS A 140 4.52 4.66 13.51
CA LYS A 140 4.87 5.19 12.18
C LYS A 140 6.08 6.12 12.24
N GLU A 141 6.18 6.93 13.28
CA GLU A 141 7.26 7.91 13.45
C GLU A 141 8.64 7.29 13.60
N GLN A 142 8.73 6.03 14.01
CA GLN A 142 9.99 5.29 14.11
C GLN A 142 10.73 5.16 12.77
N PHE A 143 10.01 5.24 11.66
CA PHE A 143 10.58 5.08 10.32
C PHE A 143 11.18 6.37 9.78
N ARG A 144 10.73 7.53 10.29
CA ARG A 144 11.18 8.83 9.80
C ARG A 144 12.68 9.03 9.96
N GLY A 145 13.32 9.55 8.91
CA GLY A 145 14.75 9.82 8.88
C GLY A 145 15.64 8.59 8.76
N LYS A 146 15.06 7.38 8.51
CA LYS A 146 15.83 6.15 8.39
C LYS A 146 16.06 5.79 6.92
N GLY A 147 17.32 5.58 6.56
CA GLY A 147 17.75 4.97 5.29
C GLY A 147 18.07 3.49 5.45
N LEU A 148 18.41 2.81 4.36
CA LEU A 148 18.75 1.38 4.39
C LEU A 148 19.95 1.07 5.27
N GLU A 149 20.97 1.91 5.25
CA GLU A 149 22.25 1.69 5.97
C GLU A 149 22.22 2.32 7.38
N ASP A 150 21.25 3.20 7.66
CA ASP A 150 21.21 3.98 8.90
C ASP A 150 20.44 3.28 10.02
N ALA A 151 19.82 2.13 9.75
CA ALA A 151 19.00 1.44 10.72
C ALA A 151 19.13 -0.07 10.62
N ASP A 152 19.06 -0.74 11.77
CA ASP A 152 18.84 -2.18 11.82
C ASP A 152 17.33 -2.47 11.58
N TRP A 153 17.02 -2.89 10.38
CA TRP A 153 15.65 -3.14 9.88
C TRP A 153 15.04 -4.43 10.45
N ARG A 154 15.14 -4.59 11.76
CA ARG A 154 14.49 -5.64 12.56
C ARG A 154 13.81 -5.01 13.76
N VAL A 155 12.80 -5.70 14.32
CA VAL A 155 12.20 -5.28 15.59
C VAL A 155 13.15 -5.57 16.76
N LYS A 156 13.07 -4.82 17.84
CA LYS A 156 13.96 -4.96 19.03
C LYS A 156 13.96 -6.37 19.60
N LYS A 157 12.81 -7.07 19.56
CA LYS A 157 12.72 -8.47 19.98
C LYS A 157 13.65 -9.40 19.17
N ASP A 158 13.95 -9.04 17.94
CA ASP A 158 14.85 -9.78 17.05
C ASP A 158 16.25 -9.15 17.01
N GLY A 159 16.56 -8.26 17.95
CA GLY A 159 17.86 -7.58 18.08
C GLY A 159 18.01 -6.33 17.21
N GLY A 160 16.93 -5.79 16.64
CA GLY A 160 16.95 -4.64 15.74
C GLY A 160 16.61 -3.30 16.40
N GLY A 161 16.33 -2.29 15.58
CA GLY A 161 16.16 -0.90 16.01
C GLY A 161 14.70 -0.44 16.18
N PHE A 162 13.70 -1.26 15.77
CA PHE A 162 12.29 -0.84 15.77
C PHE A 162 11.53 -1.43 16.96
N ASP A 163 10.76 -0.59 17.66
CA ASP A 163 9.88 -1.04 18.74
C ASP A 163 8.75 -1.90 18.17
N GLN A 164 8.51 -3.03 18.82
CA GLN A 164 7.35 -3.86 18.55
C GLN A 164 6.19 -3.50 19.48
N ILE A 165 4.99 -3.99 19.14
CA ILE A 165 3.80 -3.89 19.97
C ILE A 165 3.80 -5.05 20.96
N THR A 166 3.62 -4.77 22.25
CA THR A 166 3.52 -5.80 23.30
C THR A 166 2.35 -6.74 22.99
N GLY A 167 2.62 -8.02 22.92
CA GLY A 167 1.63 -9.04 22.57
C GLY A 167 1.35 -9.20 21.07
N ALA A 168 1.92 -8.36 20.20
CA ALA A 168 1.67 -8.38 18.75
C ALA A 168 2.94 -8.09 17.94
N THR A 169 3.93 -8.96 17.98
CA THR A 169 5.24 -8.75 17.31
C THR A 169 5.16 -8.98 15.78
N ILE A 170 4.22 -9.81 15.31
CA ILE A 170 4.13 -10.23 13.91
C ILE A 170 3.87 -9.04 13.00
N SER A 171 2.87 -8.22 13.31
CA SER A 171 2.46 -7.08 12.49
C SER A 171 3.57 -6.02 12.34
N PRO A 172 4.24 -5.55 13.43
CA PRO A 172 5.42 -4.68 13.31
C PRO A 172 6.56 -5.28 12.49
N ARG A 173 6.88 -6.56 12.71
CA ARG A 173 7.92 -7.25 11.94
C ARG A 173 7.60 -7.26 10.44
N ALA A 174 6.35 -7.56 10.08
CA ALA A 174 5.88 -7.55 8.69
C ALA A 174 6.02 -6.16 8.06
N VAL A 175 5.61 -5.10 8.77
CA VAL A 175 5.73 -3.71 8.30
C VAL A 175 7.21 -3.32 8.10
N VAL A 176 8.07 -3.54 9.10
CA VAL A 176 9.52 -3.22 9.02
C VAL A 176 10.17 -3.92 7.83
N THR A 177 9.88 -5.23 7.66
CA THR A 177 10.41 -6.01 6.55
C THR A 177 9.92 -5.50 5.18
N ALA A 178 8.65 -5.15 5.07
CA ALA A 178 8.07 -4.66 3.82
C ALA A 178 8.63 -3.28 3.43
N VAL A 179 8.78 -2.36 4.39
CA VAL A 179 9.38 -1.05 4.16
C VAL A 179 10.83 -1.22 3.70
N ARG A 180 11.66 -2.02 4.39
CA ARG A 180 13.03 -2.32 3.98
C ARG A 180 13.11 -2.82 2.54
N LYS A 181 12.32 -3.83 2.18
CA LYS A 181 12.26 -4.35 0.80
C LYS A 181 11.83 -3.29 -0.22
N GLY A 182 10.95 -2.37 0.19
CA GLY A 182 10.56 -1.23 -0.63
C GLY A 182 11.73 -0.28 -0.90
N LEU A 183 12.53 0.02 0.10
CA LEU A 183 13.74 0.86 -0.01
C LEU A 183 14.83 0.17 -0.84
N GLU A 184 15.04 -1.13 -0.68
CA GLU A 184 15.96 -1.94 -1.50
C GLU A 184 15.59 -1.83 -2.99
N PHE A 185 14.30 -2.03 -3.30
CA PHE A 185 13.79 -1.89 -4.66
C PHE A 185 13.98 -0.47 -5.22
N PHE A 186 13.67 0.56 -4.41
CA PHE A 186 13.89 1.94 -4.83
C PHE A 186 15.35 2.22 -5.13
N ARG A 187 16.28 1.77 -4.28
CA ARG A 187 17.73 1.95 -4.48
C ARG A 187 18.20 1.34 -5.80
N GLU A 188 17.74 0.14 -6.11
CA GLU A 188 18.08 -0.58 -7.35
C GLU A 188 17.55 0.13 -8.61
N HIS A 189 16.39 0.79 -8.51
CA HIS A 189 15.72 1.41 -9.66
C HIS A 189 15.67 2.94 -9.57
N ARG A 190 16.44 3.53 -8.66
CA ARG A 190 16.40 4.97 -8.32
C ARG A 190 16.48 5.86 -9.56
N GLN A 191 17.42 5.59 -10.45
CA GLN A 191 17.63 6.38 -11.66
C GLN A 191 16.39 6.37 -12.57
N GLN A 192 15.82 5.20 -12.80
CA GLN A 192 14.59 5.05 -13.60
C GLN A 192 13.39 5.79 -12.98
N ILE A 193 13.27 5.77 -11.66
CA ILE A 193 12.16 6.41 -10.95
C ILE A 193 12.29 7.94 -10.96
N ILE A 194 13.51 8.45 -10.79
CA ILE A 194 13.77 9.89 -10.69
C ILE A 194 13.80 10.56 -12.08
N GLU A 195 14.42 9.93 -13.08
CA GLU A 195 14.68 10.52 -14.39
C GLU A 195 13.57 10.27 -15.42
N ALA A 196 12.65 9.33 -15.18
CA ALA A 196 11.54 9.09 -16.09
C ALA A 196 10.75 10.39 -16.36
N GLY A 197 10.63 10.79 -17.63
CA GLY A 197 9.93 12.01 -18.05
C GLY A 197 10.77 13.29 -18.05
N ARG A 198 12.09 13.21 -17.83
CA ARG A 198 13.00 14.37 -17.96
C ARG A 198 13.55 14.54 -19.40
N SER A 199 13.21 13.61 -20.30
CA SER A 199 13.76 13.53 -21.67
C SER A 199 12.90 14.21 -22.75
N GLU A 200 11.91 15.06 -22.39
CA GLU A 200 11.18 15.89 -23.35
C GLU A 200 11.20 17.35 -22.88
N GLY A 201 12.33 18.00 -23.09
CA GLY A 201 12.53 19.42 -22.89
C GLY A 201 13.66 19.92 -23.81
#